data_c337a61b9f36cf1f75f2676ddfac4c2b
#
_entry.id   c337a61b9f36cf1f75f2676ddfac4c2b
#
_cell.length_a   1.000
_cell.length_b   1.000
_cell.length_c   1.000
_cell.angle_alpha   90.00
_cell.angle_beta   90.00
_cell.angle_gamma   90.00
#
_symmetry.space_group_name_H-M   'P 1'
#
loop_
_entity.id
_entity.type
_entity.pdbx_description
1 polymer ?
#
loop_
_entity_poly.entity_id
_entity_poly.type
_entity_poly.pdbx_seq_one_letter_code
_entity_poly.pdbx_strand_id
1 'polypeptide(L)'
;APLEHDVWSHKQLVNVVSHTKIECEHLAAIKEAADWVDLARHFVEPSKKLYTWWSYRAQDWETSDRGRRLDHMWVTPDLKEKAKSHVVHKHVRGWGKPSDHAPIVTEFAF
;
A
#
# COMPACT_ATOMS: atom_id res chain seq x y z
N ALA A 1 -6.75 -2.97 -2.47
CA ALA A 1 -6.12 -3.15 -1.15
C ALA A 1 -7.14 -3.64 -0.14
N PRO A 2 -6.76 -4.54 0.79
CA PRO A 2 -7.73 -5.23 1.65
C PRO A 2 -8.18 -4.42 2.86
N LEU A 3 -7.47 -3.36 3.26
CA LEU A 3 -7.78 -2.59 4.45
C LEU A 3 -8.42 -1.25 4.11
N GLU A 4 -9.30 -0.78 5.00
CA GLU A 4 -10.02 0.47 4.82
C GLU A 4 -9.10 1.67 4.59
N HIS A 5 -8.01 1.76 5.37
CA HIS A 5 -7.08 2.88 5.29
C HIS A 5 -5.97 2.70 4.24
N ASP A 6 -6.06 1.67 3.41
CA ASP A 6 -5.22 1.50 2.23
C ASP A 6 -5.69 2.34 1.04
N VAL A 7 -6.86 2.97 1.16
CA VAL A 7 -7.45 3.82 0.13
C VAL A 7 -8.05 5.07 0.78
N TRP A 8 -8.16 6.14 0.00
CA TRP A 8 -8.67 7.42 0.48
C TRP A 8 -10.17 7.40 0.84
N SER A 9 -10.94 6.48 0.27
CA SER A 9 -12.34 6.27 0.61
C SER A 9 -12.79 4.86 0.24
N HIS A 10 -12.88 4.00 1.23
CA HIS A 10 -13.39 2.63 1.04
C HIS A 10 -14.80 2.65 0.44
N LYS A 11 -15.68 3.52 0.95
CA LYS A 11 -17.06 3.62 0.51
C LYS A 11 -17.18 3.99 -0.97
N GLN A 12 -16.39 4.97 -1.43
CA GLN A 12 -16.45 5.43 -2.81
C GLN A 12 -15.78 4.47 -3.79
N LEU A 13 -14.83 3.67 -3.31
CA LEU A 13 -14.03 2.78 -4.16
C LEU A 13 -14.52 1.33 -4.16
N VAL A 14 -15.61 1.02 -3.48
CA VAL A 14 -16.11 -0.36 -3.33
C VAL A 14 -16.41 -1.05 -4.68
N ASN A 15 -16.74 -0.27 -5.72
CA ASN A 15 -16.99 -0.81 -7.06
C ASN A 15 -15.88 -0.47 -8.07
N VAL A 16 -14.74 0.03 -7.59
CA VAL A 16 -13.63 0.43 -8.44
C VAL A 16 -12.61 -0.68 -8.51
N VAL A 17 -12.02 -0.93 -9.68
CA VAL A 17 -10.94 -1.89 -9.89
C VAL A 17 -9.86 -1.68 -8.82
N SER A 18 -9.31 -2.75 -8.32
CA SER A 18 -8.33 -2.85 -7.25
C SER A 18 -8.91 -2.77 -5.84
N HIS A 19 -10.17 -2.38 -5.68
CA HIS A 19 -10.76 -2.26 -4.34
C HIS A 19 -12.19 -2.81 -4.26
N THR A 20 -12.63 -3.61 -5.23
CA THR A 20 -13.92 -4.29 -5.14
C THR A 20 -13.87 -5.30 -4.00
N LYS A 21 -15.04 -5.63 -3.44
CA LYS A 21 -15.15 -6.57 -2.34
C LYS A 21 -14.46 -7.91 -2.66
N ILE A 22 -14.67 -8.44 -3.87
CA ILE A 22 -14.09 -9.72 -4.27
C ILE A 22 -12.56 -9.64 -4.38
N GLU A 23 -12.02 -8.53 -4.88
CA GLU A 23 -10.58 -8.32 -4.95
C GLU A 23 -9.94 -8.25 -3.56
N CYS A 24 -10.56 -7.50 -2.65
CA CYS A 24 -10.08 -7.40 -1.26
C CYS A 24 -10.14 -8.74 -0.54
N GLU A 25 -11.22 -9.51 -0.74
CA GLU A 25 -11.37 -10.84 -0.13
C GLU A 25 -10.34 -11.83 -0.68
N HIS A 26 -10.09 -11.81 -1.99
CA HIS A 26 -9.09 -12.68 -2.61
C HIS A 26 -7.68 -12.35 -2.13
N LEU A 27 -7.34 -11.07 -2.03
CA LEU A 27 -6.03 -10.66 -1.54
C LEU A 27 -5.81 -11.12 -0.09
N ALA A 28 -6.80 -10.94 0.76
CA ALA A 28 -6.75 -11.40 2.15
C ALA A 28 -6.60 -12.93 2.23
N ALA A 29 -7.32 -13.67 1.39
CA ALA A 29 -7.25 -15.14 1.36
C ALA A 29 -5.86 -15.63 0.95
N ILE A 30 -5.25 -15.00 -0.05
CA ILE A 30 -3.88 -15.34 -0.48
C ILE A 30 -2.88 -15.10 0.64
N LYS A 31 -3.02 -13.98 1.34
CA LYS A 31 -2.16 -13.63 2.47
C LYS A 31 -2.25 -14.67 3.59
N GLU A 32 -3.47 -15.08 3.96
CA GLU A 32 -3.69 -16.05 5.02
C GLU A 32 -3.24 -17.48 4.65
N ALA A 33 -3.41 -17.87 3.39
CA ALA A 33 -3.14 -19.23 2.93
C ALA A 33 -1.67 -19.65 3.13
N ALA A 34 -0.71 -18.71 3.13
CA ALA A 34 0.70 -18.97 3.27
C ALA A 34 1.34 -18.24 4.45
N ASP A 35 0.53 -17.73 5.38
CA ASP A 35 0.99 -16.94 6.54
C ASP A 35 1.88 -15.76 6.15
N TRP A 36 1.60 -15.15 4.99
CA TRP A 36 2.34 -13.97 4.57
C TRP A 36 2.17 -12.82 5.56
N VAL A 37 3.26 -12.16 5.88
CA VAL A 37 3.26 -10.96 6.70
C VAL A 37 3.25 -9.72 5.80
N ASP A 38 2.24 -8.88 5.95
CA ASP A 38 2.16 -7.58 5.27
C ASP A 38 3.15 -6.65 5.94
N LEU A 39 4.33 -6.49 5.34
CA LEU A 39 5.43 -5.80 5.98
C LEU A 39 5.15 -4.32 6.22
N ALA A 40 4.50 -3.66 5.28
CA ALA A 40 4.15 -2.25 5.46
C ALA A 40 3.25 -2.06 6.69
N ARG A 41 2.27 -2.93 6.87
CA ARG A 41 1.37 -2.86 8.04
C ARG A 41 2.00 -3.35 9.33
N HIS A 42 3.13 -4.03 9.26
CA HIS A 42 3.94 -4.33 10.44
C HIS A 42 4.52 -3.05 11.05
N PHE A 43 4.89 -2.07 10.22
CA PHE A 43 5.45 -0.80 10.65
C PHE A 43 4.42 0.34 10.75
N VAL A 44 3.30 0.25 10.04
CA VAL A 44 2.26 1.28 10.00
C VAL A 44 0.95 0.73 10.53
N GLU A 45 0.44 1.32 11.62
CA GLU A 45 -0.82 0.87 12.22
C GLU A 45 -1.96 0.84 11.20
N PRO A 46 -2.88 -0.16 11.28
CA PRO A 46 -4.01 -0.26 10.35
C PRO A 46 -4.91 0.99 10.31
N SER A 47 -4.95 1.77 11.39
CA SER A 47 -5.73 2.99 11.50
C SER A 47 -5.13 4.18 10.74
N LYS A 48 -3.89 4.07 10.27
CA LYS A 48 -3.20 5.13 9.53
C LYS A 48 -3.33 4.90 8.04
N LYS A 49 -3.49 5.99 7.28
CA LYS A 49 -3.50 5.90 5.81
C LYS A 49 -2.14 5.44 5.30
N LEU A 50 -2.17 4.65 4.22
CA LEU A 50 -0.96 4.11 3.62
C LEU A 50 -1.20 3.97 2.11
N TYR A 51 -0.60 4.87 1.33
CA TYR A 51 -0.80 4.93 -0.11
C TYR A 51 0.53 4.83 -0.85
N THR A 52 0.51 4.19 -2.02
CA THR A 52 1.67 4.06 -2.90
C THR A 52 1.39 4.55 -4.32
N TRP A 53 0.16 4.94 -4.60
CA TRP A 53 -0.28 5.31 -5.94
C TRP A 53 -1.23 6.51 -5.88
N TRP A 54 -1.05 7.46 -6.80
CA TRP A 54 -1.93 8.63 -6.98
C TRP A 54 -2.13 8.83 -8.47
N SER A 55 -3.40 8.94 -8.90
CA SER A 55 -3.73 9.11 -10.32
C SER A 55 -3.07 10.36 -10.93
N TYR A 56 -2.60 10.25 -12.16
CA TYR A 56 -2.14 11.41 -12.93
C TYR A 56 -3.25 12.43 -13.19
N ARG A 57 -4.51 12.01 -13.16
CA ARG A 57 -5.66 12.90 -13.37
C ARG A 57 -5.82 13.91 -12.25
N ALA A 58 -5.27 13.63 -11.09
CA ALA A 58 -5.31 14.54 -9.95
C ALA A 58 -4.09 15.46 -10.01
N GLN A 59 -4.26 16.66 -10.53
CA GLN A 59 -3.17 17.64 -10.60
C GLN A 59 -2.75 18.09 -9.20
N ASP A 60 -3.67 18.10 -8.27
CA ASP A 60 -3.45 18.42 -6.86
C ASP A 60 -3.22 17.17 -6.00
N TRP A 61 -2.59 16.14 -6.55
CA TRP A 61 -2.44 14.83 -5.92
C TRP A 61 -1.92 14.87 -4.49
N GLU A 62 -0.95 15.75 -4.22
CA GLU A 62 -0.34 15.88 -2.90
C GLU A 62 -1.29 16.49 -1.88
N THR A 63 -2.00 17.55 -2.27
CA THR A 63 -2.94 18.25 -1.40
C THR A 63 -4.20 17.45 -1.15
N SER A 64 -4.82 16.91 -2.21
CA SER A 64 -6.04 16.12 -2.07
C SER A 64 -5.77 14.74 -1.46
N ASP A 65 -4.58 14.20 -1.69
CA ASP A 65 -4.09 12.93 -1.15
C ASP A 65 -5.08 11.77 -1.31
N ARG A 66 -5.70 11.68 -2.49
CA ARG A 66 -6.64 10.60 -2.83
C ARG A 66 -5.88 9.39 -3.37
N GLY A 67 -5.07 8.82 -2.50
CA GLY A 67 -4.21 7.71 -2.87
C GLY A 67 -4.82 6.34 -2.65
N ARG A 68 -4.11 5.32 -3.13
CA ARG A 68 -4.42 3.90 -2.91
C ARG A 68 -3.13 3.14 -2.64
N ARG A 69 -3.22 2.10 -1.86
CA ARG A 69 -2.08 1.19 -1.69
C ARG A 69 -2.19 0.06 -2.71
N LEU A 70 -1.41 0.16 -3.79
CA LEU A 70 -1.38 -0.84 -4.86
C LEU A 70 -0.09 -1.67 -4.85
N ASP A 71 0.93 -1.24 -4.13
CA ASP A 71 2.23 -1.91 -4.05
C ASP A 71 2.40 -2.49 -2.65
N HIS A 72 2.76 -3.77 -2.59
CA HIS A 72 2.84 -4.53 -1.35
C HIS A 72 4.18 -5.24 -1.24
N MET A 73 4.65 -5.41 0.00
CA MET A 73 5.79 -6.26 0.32
C MET A 73 5.32 -7.26 1.38
N TRP A 74 5.18 -8.52 0.98
CA TRP A 74 4.81 -9.61 1.89
C TRP A 74 6.00 -10.52 2.10
N VAL A 75 6.24 -10.89 3.34
CA VAL A 75 7.37 -11.74 3.71
C VAL A 75 6.90 -12.88 4.60
N THR A 76 7.75 -13.91 4.71
CA THR A 76 7.52 -14.99 5.69
C THR A 76 7.77 -14.47 7.10
N PRO A 77 7.20 -15.12 8.15
CA PRO A 77 7.43 -14.70 9.54
C PRO A 77 8.91 -14.64 9.92
N ASP A 78 9.74 -15.54 9.41
CA ASP A 78 11.19 -15.53 9.66
C ASP A 78 11.84 -14.26 9.16
N LEU A 79 11.49 -13.83 7.96
CA LEU A 79 12.06 -12.65 7.35
C LEU A 79 11.55 -11.35 8.00
N LYS A 80 10.32 -11.38 8.52
CA LYS A 80 9.76 -10.24 9.26
C LYS A 80 10.67 -9.85 10.43
N GLU A 81 11.22 -10.81 11.13
CA GLU A 81 12.09 -10.56 12.28
C GLU A 81 13.37 -9.83 11.90
N LYS A 82 13.79 -9.94 10.64
CA LYS A 82 14.99 -9.30 10.11
C LYS A 82 14.72 -7.94 9.48
N ALA A 83 13.46 -7.55 9.36
CA ALA A 83 13.08 -6.26 8.77
C ALA A 83 13.33 -5.13 9.75
N LYS A 84 14.05 -4.09 9.31
CA LYS A 84 14.35 -2.90 10.12
C LYS A 84 13.40 -1.75 9.82
N SER A 85 13.04 -1.56 8.56
CA SER A 85 12.18 -0.44 8.16
C SER A 85 11.50 -0.74 6.83
N HIS A 86 10.39 -0.04 6.62
CA HIS A 86 9.67 -0.03 5.36
C HIS A 86 9.18 1.41 5.13
N VAL A 87 9.54 1.99 3.99
CA VAL A 87 9.24 3.39 3.70
C VAL A 87 8.60 3.51 2.32
N VAL A 88 7.55 4.33 2.23
CA VAL A 88 6.98 4.79 0.96
C VAL A 88 7.59 6.16 0.67
N HIS A 89 8.34 6.26 -0.41
CA HIS A 89 8.99 7.51 -0.81
C HIS A 89 8.02 8.39 -1.62
N LYS A 90 7.01 8.93 -0.94
CA LYS A 90 5.95 9.73 -1.54
C LYS A 90 6.48 10.90 -2.36
N HIS A 91 7.55 11.54 -1.93
CA HIS A 91 8.13 12.71 -2.59
C HIS A 91 8.53 12.45 -4.04
N VAL A 92 8.90 11.22 -4.38
CA VAL A 92 9.30 10.84 -5.75
C VAL A 92 8.14 11.00 -6.73
N ARG A 93 6.89 10.84 -6.26
CA ARG A 93 5.69 11.06 -7.08
C ARG A 93 5.61 12.48 -7.63
N GLY A 94 6.24 13.45 -6.97
CA GLY A 94 6.26 14.86 -7.38
C GLY A 94 7.44 15.26 -8.28
N TRP A 95 8.34 14.33 -8.64
CA TRP A 95 9.46 14.64 -9.53
C TRP A 95 9.00 14.91 -10.95
N GLY A 96 9.83 15.55 -11.76
CA GLY A 96 9.55 15.75 -13.19
C GLY A 96 9.38 14.40 -13.91
N LYS A 97 8.27 14.23 -14.65
CA LYS A 97 7.90 12.99 -15.34
C LYS A 97 7.91 11.77 -14.40
N PRO A 98 7.20 11.83 -13.26
CA PRO A 98 7.23 10.72 -12.29
C PRO A 98 6.37 9.55 -12.75
N SER A 99 6.57 8.39 -12.11
CA SER A 99 5.57 7.32 -12.10
C SER A 99 4.34 7.78 -11.29
N ASP A 100 3.18 7.21 -11.55
CA ASP A 100 2.00 7.40 -10.70
C ASP A 100 2.10 6.56 -9.40
N HIS A 101 3.10 5.68 -9.31
CA HIS A 101 3.47 4.97 -8.08
C HIS A 101 4.63 5.67 -7.37
N ALA A 102 4.63 5.60 -6.04
CA ALA A 102 5.79 5.96 -5.23
C ALA A 102 6.61 4.70 -4.93
N PRO A 103 7.94 4.77 -4.91
CA PRO A 103 8.76 3.62 -4.55
C PRO A 103 8.51 3.18 -3.10
N ILE A 104 8.52 1.86 -2.88
CA ILE A 104 8.54 1.29 -1.53
C ILE A 104 9.90 0.66 -1.31
N VAL A 105 10.49 0.90 -0.14
CA VAL A 105 11.83 0.39 0.19
C VAL A 105 11.79 -0.27 1.56
N THR A 106 12.31 -1.50 1.62
CA THR A 106 12.42 -2.25 2.87
C THR A 106 13.89 -2.52 3.16
N GLU A 107 14.31 -2.26 4.39
CA GLU A 107 15.65 -2.57 4.86
C GLU A 107 15.61 -3.79 5.78
N PHE A 108 16.49 -4.75 5.50
CA PHE A 108 16.65 -5.97 6.30
C PHE A 108 18.05 -6.04 6.91
N ALA A 109 18.15 -6.65 8.08
CA ALA A 109 19.42 -6.97 8.73
C ALA A 109 19.61 -8.49 8.78
N PHE A 110 20.40 -9.02 7.91
CA PHE A 110 20.71 -10.44 7.85
C PHE A 110 21.92 -10.83 8.71
#